data_6e824892fe4330608faa7d0610b6593d
#
_entry.id   6e824892fe4330608faa7d0610b6593d
#
_cell.length_a   1.000
_cell.length_b   1.000
_cell.length_c   1.000
_cell.angle_alpha   90.00
_cell.angle_beta   90.00
_cell.angle_gamma   90.00
#
_symmetry.space_group_name_H-M   'P 1'
#
loop_
_entity.id
_entity.type
_entity.pdbx_description
1 polymer ?
#
loop_
_entity_poly.entity_id
_entity_poly.type
_entity_poly.pdbx_seq_one_letter_code
_entity_poly.pdbx_strand_id
1 'polypeptide(L)'
;MTDFVQLLLSGIATGSIYALAALGFTLLWQASGTINFAQGEFVMLPAFIMLGFAGLGLPLLLAFACTCLVSVLVLGWGFKRGLVDPLLRFGMMPIVVATIGLSIALRNGIRAGYSAEAHPFASLFPDQLFNIAGVTVTLSEIGTLALALALVLATQAFLARTVTGRAMQAVAQNNESATVLGINVPRMIFYTFAINALLACAAALLVTPTYLAKFDMGESLGNKAFFAAIIGGFNNSRGALLGGVIVGVCENLAAAYFSPAYKDAVALVIFMLVILFKPQGLLGTKVERKV
;
A
#
# COMPACT_ATOMS: atom_id res chain seq x y z
N MET A 1 3.90 3.76 31.69
CA MET A 1 4.59 2.75 30.88
C MET A 1 3.62 1.92 30.03
N THR A 2 2.51 1.49 30.58
CA THR A 2 1.44 0.75 29.85
C THR A 2 0.94 1.49 28.64
N ASP A 3 0.62 2.78 28.76
CA ASP A 3 0.11 3.61 27.65
C ASP A 3 1.11 3.74 26.49
N PHE A 4 2.40 3.87 26.79
CA PHE A 4 3.44 3.92 25.76
C PHE A 4 3.55 2.62 24.98
N VAL A 5 3.49 1.47 25.67
CA VAL A 5 3.51 0.15 25.01
C VAL A 5 2.26 -0.04 24.15
N GLN A 6 1.10 0.39 24.65
CA GLN A 6 -0.15 0.35 23.89
C GLN A 6 -0.08 1.19 22.61
N LEU A 7 0.44 2.42 22.70
CA LEU A 7 0.65 3.30 21.55
C LEU A 7 1.63 2.71 20.53
N LEU A 8 2.70 2.05 21.00
CA LEU A 8 3.62 1.35 20.12
C LEU A 8 2.93 0.19 19.37
N LEU A 9 2.17 -0.64 20.06
CA LEU A 9 1.47 -1.76 19.44
C LEU A 9 0.44 -1.29 18.40
N SER A 10 -0.37 -0.31 18.77
CA SER A 10 -1.34 0.31 17.85
C SER A 10 -0.63 0.98 16.66
N GLY A 11 0.51 1.64 16.90
CA GLY A 11 1.35 2.23 15.85
C GLY A 11 1.95 1.19 14.91
N ILE A 12 2.39 0.05 15.41
CA ILE A 12 2.88 -1.07 14.60
C ILE A 12 1.74 -1.67 13.78
N ALA A 13 0.55 -1.84 14.36
CA ALA A 13 -0.62 -2.34 13.63
C ALA A 13 -1.01 -1.40 12.46
N THR A 14 -1.14 -0.10 12.73
CA THR A 14 -1.41 0.92 11.69
C THR A 14 -0.29 0.96 10.65
N GLY A 15 0.96 0.97 11.10
CA GLY A 15 2.15 0.99 10.25
C GLY A 15 2.26 -0.25 9.34
N SER A 16 1.74 -1.39 9.76
CA SER A 16 1.71 -2.60 8.93
C SER A 16 0.75 -2.47 7.74
N ILE A 17 -0.33 -1.69 7.87
CA ILE A 17 -1.23 -1.36 6.76
C ILE A 17 -0.52 -0.44 5.76
N TYR A 18 0.18 0.59 6.26
CA TYR A 18 0.99 1.45 5.40
C TYR A 18 2.09 0.66 4.68
N ALA A 19 2.67 -0.33 5.34
CA ALA A 19 3.66 -1.22 4.74
C ALA A 19 3.09 -2.05 3.57
N LEU A 20 1.85 -2.53 3.65
CA LEU A 20 1.20 -3.22 2.52
C LEU A 20 1.06 -2.32 1.30
N ALA A 21 0.57 -1.09 1.49
CA ALA A 21 0.44 -0.11 0.42
C ALA A 21 1.80 0.34 -0.12
N ALA A 22 2.80 0.53 0.77
CA ALA A 22 4.18 0.86 0.41
C ALA A 22 4.88 -0.26 -0.37
N LEU A 23 4.61 -1.53 -0.02
CA LEU A 23 5.10 -2.67 -0.76
C LEU A 23 4.56 -2.67 -2.21
N GLY A 24 3.28 -2.32 -2.38
CA GLY A 24 2.68 -2.12 -3.70
C GLY A 24 3.40 -1.05 -4.52
N PHE A 25 3.68 0.11 -3.94
CA PHE A 25 4.50 1.17 -4.55
C PHE A 25 5.87 0.66 -5.00
N THR A 26 6.57 0.01 -4.08
CA THR A 26 7.91 -0.51 -4.32
C THR A 26 7.93 -1.52 -5.46
N LEU A 27 6.96 -2.44 -5.51
CA LEU A 27 6.85 -3.44 -6.56
C LEU A 27 6.59 -2.81 -7.93
N LEU A 28 5.68 -1.83 -8.00
CA LEU A 28 5.38 -1.12 -9.26
C LEU A 28 6.61 -0.37 -9.77
N TRP A 29 7.30 0.37 -8.90
CA TRP A 29 8.52 1.06 -9.26
C TRP A 29 9.59 0.10 -9.78
N GLN A 30 9.84 -1.00 -9.08
CA GLN A 30 10.85 -1.98 -9.48
C GLN A 30 10.55 -2.58 -10.86
N ALA A 31 9.28 -2.89 -11.16
CA ALA A 31 8.92 -3.57 -12.40
C ALA A 31 8.76 -2.66 -13.61
N SER A 32 8.26 -1.44 -13.41
CA SER A 32 7.90 -0.54 -14.51
C SER A 32 8.72 0.75 -14.54
N GLY A 33 9.53 1.03 -13.50
CA GLY A 33 10.24 2.30 -13.35
C GLY A 33 9.30 3.51 -13.20
N THR A 34 8.01 3.26 -12.91
CA THR A 34 7.00 4.32 -12.85
C THR A 34 6.47 4.52 -11.44
N ILE A 35 6.24 5.78 -11.06
CA ILE A 35 5.59 6.14 -9.81
C ILE A 35 4.09 6.28 -10.09
N ASN A 36 3.26 5.52 -9.35
CA ASN A 36 1.82 5.61 -9.45
C ASN A 36 1.27 6.50 -8.33
N PHE A 37 0.97 7.76 -8.63
CA PHE A 37 0.37 8.67 -7.65
C PHE A 37 -1.11 8.38 -7.34
N ALA A 38 -1.76 7.50 -8.09
CA ALA A 38 -3.09 6.98 -7.76
C ALA A 38 -3.04 5.77 -6.80
N GLN A 39 -1.89 5.44 -6.19
CA GLN A 39 -1.76 4.26 -5.32
C GLN A 39 -2.68 4.31 -4.10
N GLY A 40 -2.95 5.49 -3.57
CA GLY A 40 -3.91 5.65 -2.47
C GLY A 40 -5.33 5.29 -2.90
N GLU A 41 -5.74 5.70 -4.08
CA GLU A 41 -7.04 5.36 -4.66
C GLU A 41 -7.14 3.87 -5.02
N PHE A 42 -6.00 3.19 -5.21
CA PHE A 42 -5.96 1.73 -5.34
C PHE A 42 -6.33 1.03 -4.04
N VAL A 43 -6.21 1.69 -2.89
CA VAL A 43 -6.74 1.21 -1.60
C VAL A 43 -8.20 1.68 -1.40
N MET A 44 -8.51 2.93 -1.73
CA MET A 44 -9.86 3.48 -1.61
C MET A 44 -10.88 2.75 -2.49
N LEU A 45 -10.59 2.54 -3.77
CA LEU A 45 -11.53 1.93 -4.71
C LEU A 45 -11.98 0.52 -4.28
N PRO A 46 -11.09 -0.41 -3.89
CA PRO A 46 -11.50 -1.70 -3.33
C PRO A 46 -12.41 -1.59 -2.09
N ALA A 47 -12.19 -0.60 -1.21
CA ALA A 47 -13.07 -0.39 -0.06
C ALA A 47 -14.51 -0.11 -0.50
N PHE A 48 -14.72 0.74 -1.49
CA PHE A 48 -16.06 1.04 -2.01
C PHE A 48 -16.66 -0.11 -2.84
N ILE A 49 -15.85 -0.84 -3.61
CA ILE A 49 -16.32 -2.05 -4.32
C ILE A 49 -16.80 -3.09 -3.30
N MET A 50 -16.06 -3.27 -2.20
CA MET A 50 -16.40 -4.21 -1.14
C MET A 50 -17.67 -3.80 -0.39
N LEU A 51 -17.85 -2.49 -0.13
CA LEU A 51 -19.11 -1.94 0.39
C LEU A 51 -20.28 -2.21 -0.57
N GLY A 52 -20.09 -2.05 -1.87
CA GLY A 52 -21.09 -2.38 -2.87
C GLY A 52 -21.51 -3.85 -2.81
N PHE A 53 -20.57 -4.78 -2.74
CA PHE A 53 -20.87 -6.21 -2.60
C PHE A 53 -21.52 -6.56 -1.25
N ALA A 54 -21.08 -5.93 -0.16
CA ALA A 54 -21.71 -6.11 1.15
C ALA A 54 -23.16 -5.57 1.15
N GLY A 55 -23.42 -4.46 0.46
CA GLY A 55 -24.77 -3.89 0.25
C GLY A 55 -25.71 -4.81 -0.56
N LEU A 56 -25.16 -5.71 -1.36
CA LEU A 56 -25.92 -6.76 -2.06
C LEU A 56 -26.17 -7.99 -1.17
N GLY A 57 -25.79 -7.94 0.11
CA GLY A 57 -26.00 -9.03 1.08
C GLY A 57 -24.94 -10.13 1.03
N LEU A 58 -23.83 -9.94 0.33
CA LEU A 58 -22.75 -10.93 0.32
C LEU A 58 -22.01 -10.93 1.68
N PRO A 59 -21.68 -12.11 2.23
CA PRO A 59 -20.85 -12.19 3.41
C PRO A 59 -19.46 -11.61 3.15
N LEU A 60 -18.83 -11.01 4.18
CA LEU A 60 -17.59 -10.24 4.07
C LEU A 60 -16.48 -10.94 3.26
N LEU A 61 -16.25 -12.24 3.51
CA LEU A 61 -15.21 -13.00 2.80
C LEU A 61 -15.50 -13.15 1.29
N LEU A 62 -16.78 -13.35 0.92
CA LEU A 62 -17.18 -13.40 -0.49
C LEU A 62 -17.09 -12.02 -1.14
N ALA A 63 -17.54 -10.98 -0.45
CA ALA A 63 -17.40 -9.59 -0.89
C ALA A 63 -15.92 -9.25 -1.13
N PHE A 64 -15.03 -9.65 -0.21
CA PHE A 64 -13.59 -9.48 -0.37
C PHE A 64 -13.04 -10.25 -1.58
N ALA A 65 -13.39 -11.53 -1.76
CA ALA A 65 -12.93 -12.32 -2.89
C ALA A 65 -13.39 -11.73 -4.24
N CYS A 66 -14.65 -11.30 -4.34
CA CYS A 66 -15.17 -10.61 -5.53
C CYS A 66 -14.45 -9.28 -5.76
N THR A 67 -14.19 -8.52 -4.70
CA THR A 67 -13.43 -7.28 -4.77
C THR A 67 -12.01 -7.51 -5.27
N CYS A 68 -11.32 -8.55 -4.81
CA CYS A 68 -10.00 -8.92 -5.31
C CYS A 68 -10.01 -9.21 -6.81
N LEU A 69 -11.00 -9.96 -7.30
CA LEU A 69 -11.13 -10.26 -8.73
C LEU A 69 -11.36 -8.97 -9.55
N VAL A 70 -12.31 -8.14 -9.13
CA VAL A 70 -12.60 -6.86 -9.82
C VAL A 70 -11.39 -5.95 -9.78
N SER A 71 -10.68 -5.86 -8.65
CA SER A 71 -9.49 -5.01 -8.52
C SER A 71 -8.33 -5.49 -9.39
N VAL A 72 -8.11 -6.79 -9.51
CA VAL A 72 -7.09 -7.33 -10.43
C VAL A 72 -7.46 -7.00 -11.88
N LEU A 73 -8.74 -7.07 -12.24
CA LEU A 73 -9.19 -6.72 -13.59
C LEU A 73 -9.08 -5.21 -13.86
N VAL A 74 -9.54 -4.37 -12.94
CA VAL A 74 -9.59 -2.90 -13.13
C VAL A 74 -8.22 -2.27 -12.87
N LEU A 75 -7.64 -2.50 -11.69
CA LEU A 75 -6.39 -1.87 -11.24
C LEU A 75 -5.15 -2.64 -11.72
N GLY A 76 -5.25 -3.96 -11.90
CA GLY A 76 -4.17 -4.76 -12.44
C GLY A 76 -4.08 -4.66 -13.98
N TRP A 77 -5.09 -5.19 -14.65
CA TRP A 77 -5.08 -5.28 -16.12
C TRP A 77 -5.54 -3.99 -16.80
N GLY A 78 -6.68 -3.43 -16.37
CA GLY A 78 -7.28 -2.25 -16.99
C GLY A 78 -6.37 -1.02 -16.88
N PHE A 79 -5.86 -0.73 -15.69
CA PHE A 79 -4.93 0.38 -15.47
C PHE A 79 -3.62 0.20 -16.24
N LYS A 80 -3.03 -1.01 -16.20
CA LYS A 80 -1.82 -1.28 -16.98
C LYS A 80 -2.04 -1.05 -18.47
N ARG A 81 -3.07 -1.67 -19.05
CA ARG A 81 -3.31 -1.64 -20.49
C ARG A 81 -3.90 -0.32 -20.98
N GLY A 82 -4.73 0.32 -20.18
CA GLY A 82 -5.42 1.56 -20.55
C GLY A 82 -4.60 2.82 -20.31
N LEU A 83 -3.72 2.83 -19.30
CA LEU A 83 -2.97 4.02 -18.93
C LEU A 83 -1.46 3.82 -19.06
N VAL A 84 -0.89 2.77 -18.43
CA VAL A 84 0.56 2.61 -18.36
C VAL A 84 1.16 2.25 -19.73
N ASP A 85 0.68 1.19 -20.37
CA ASP A 85 1.25 0.70 -21.63
C ASP A 85 1.23 1.76 -22.75
N PRO A 86 0.15 2.53 -23.00
CA PRO A 86 0.15 3.56 -24.03
C PRO A 86 1.03 4.76 -23.70
N LEU A 87 1.21 5.11 -22.42
CA LEU A 87 2.00 6.26 -22.00
C LEU A 87 3.48 5.95 -21.81
N LEU A 88 3.83 4.67 -21.57
CA LEU A 88 5.21 4.26 -21.29
C LEU A 88 6.18 4.66 -22.44
N ARG A 89 5.69 4.64 -23.69
CA ARG A 89 6.47 5.07 -24.89
C ARG A 89 6.87 6.55 -24.89
N PHE A 90 6.15 7.38 -24.13
CA PHE A 90 6.42 8.82 -24.03
C PHE A 90 7.28 9.18 -22.80
N GLY A 91 7.72 8.19 -22.04
CA GLY A 91 8.55 8.36 -20.84
C GLY A 91 7.75 8.37 -19.54
N MET A 92 8.46 8.66 -18.44
CA MET A 92 7.89 8.58 -17.08
C MET A 92 6.93 9.75 -16.78
N MET A 93 7.23 10.98 -17.21
CA MET A 93 6.46 12.18 -16.85
C MET A 93 4.97 12.12 -17.26
N PRO A 94 4.60 11.69 -18.49
CA PRO A 94 3.19 11.53 -18.84
C PRO A 94 2.43 10.54 -17.93
N ILE A 95 3.08 9.48 -17.46
CA ILE A 95 2.46 8.52 -16.54
C ILE A 95 2.22 9.16 -15.18
N VAL A 96 3.18 9.92 -14.65
CA VAL A 96 3.04 10.67 -13.39
C VAL A 96 1.82 11.61 -13.47
N VAL A 97 1.74 12.44 -14.51
CA VAL A 97 0.61 13.38 -14.69
C VAL A 97 -0.71 12.62 -14.85
N ALA A 98 -0.73 11.55 -15.63
CA ALA A 98 -1.93 10.75 -15.84
C ALA A 98 -2.40 10.04 -14.56
N THR A 99 -1.49 9.57 -13.70
CA THR A 99 -1.86 8.95 -12.42
C THR A 99 -2.38 9.97 -11.41
N ILE A 100 -1.86 11.20 -11.40
CA ILE A 100 -2.43 12.30 -10.61
C ILE A 100 -3.84 12.63 -11.10
N GLY A 101 -4.03 12.76 -12.41
CA GLY A 101 -5.35 12.99 -13.00
C GLY A 101 -6.32 11.85 -12.69
N LEU A 102 -5.87 10.60 -12.76
CA LEU A 102 -6.67 9.42 -12.39
C LEU A 102 -7.04 9.43 -10.90
N SER A 103 -6.12 9.80 -10.01
CA SER A 103 -6.38 9.94 -8.58
C SER A 103 -7.55 10.90 -8.34
N ILE A 104 -7.48 12.10 -8.94
CA ILE A 104 -8.53 13.12 -8.84
C ILE A 104 -9.86 12.61 -9.43
N ALA A 105 -9.81 11.93 -10.57
CA ALA A 105 -10.98 11.38 -11.24
C ALA A 105 -11.67 10.28 -10.41
N LEU A 106 -10.89 9.34 -9.85
CA LEU A 106 -11.42 8.26 -9.00
C LEU A 106 -12.06 8.82 -7.72
N ARG A 107 -11.38 9.75 -7.04
CA ARG A 107 -11.89 10.40 -5.82
C ARG A 107 -13.20 11.13 -6.07
N ASN A 108 -13.26 11.97 -7.10
CA ASN A 108 -14.47 12.69 -7.43
C ASN A 108 -15.58 11.78 -8.00
N GLY A 109 -15.20 10.73 -8.73
CA GLY A 109 -16.11 9.69 -9.20
C GLY A 109 -16.83 8.98 -8.05
N ILE A 110 -16.08 8.55 -7.03
CA ILE A 110 -16.66 7.94 -5.82
C ILE A 110 -17.53 8.95 -5.06
N ARG A 111 -17.07 10.20 -4.89
CA ARG A 111 -17.83 11.25 -4.23
C ARG A 111 -19.18 11.52 -4.93
N ALA A 112 -19.19 11.55 -6.25
CA ALA A 112 -20.39 11.85 -7.04
C ALA A 112 -21.31 10.63 -7.20
N GLY A 113 -20.74 9.43 -7.36
CA GLY A 113 -21.50 8.22 -7.68
C GLY A 113 -21.93 7.40 -6.46
N TYR A 114 -21.22 7.51 -5.32
CA TYR A 114 -21.54 6.76 -4.11
C TYR A 114 -22.04 7.69 -3.01
N SER A 115 -21.17 8.45 -2.37
CA SER A 115 -21.49 9.48 -1.37
C SER A 115 -20.25 10.26 -0.96
N ALA A 116 -20.47 11.50 -0.46
CA ALA A 116 -19.44 12.28 0.23
C ALA A 116 -19.29 11.89 1.71
N GLU A 117 -20.22 11.12 2.25
CA GLU A 117 -20.24 10.72 3.66
C GLU A 117 -19.29 9.55 3.94
N ALA A 118 -18.93 9.42 5.22
CA ALA A 118 -18.15 8.29 5.69
C ALA A 118 -19.04 7.07 5.93
N HIS A 119 -18.71 5.94 5.32
CA HIS A 119 -19.49 4.73 5.48
C HIS A 119 -18.78 3.78 6.47
N PRO A 120 -19.53 3.25 7.47
CA PRO A 120 -19.01 2.22 8.37
C PRO A 120 -18.76 0.93 7.59
N PHE A 121 -17.73 0.20 8.00
CA PHE A 121 -17.37 -1.07 7.41
C PHE A 121 -17.19 -2.15 8.48
N ALA A 122 -17.66 -3.35 8.21
CA ALA A 122 -17.52 -4.47 9.13
C ALA A 122 -16.07 -4.88 9.28
N SER A 123 -15.59 -5.00 10.52
CA SER A 123 -14.25 -5.52 10.79
C SER A 123 -14.19 -7.03 10.50
N LEU A 124 -13.04 -7.47 9.96
CA LEU A 124 -12.73 -8.90 9.80
C LEU A 124 -12.58 -9.59 11.16
N PHE A 125 -12.11 -8.87 12.16
CA PHE A 125 -11.88 -9.36 13.51
C PHE A 125 -12.89 -8.73 14.47
N PRO A 126 -13.47 -9.51 15.40
CA PRO A 126 -14.37 -8.95 16.41
C PRO A 126 -13.62 -7.99 17.35
N ASP A 127 -14.34 -6.99 17.86
CA ASP A 127 -13.79 -5.99 18.78
C ASP A 127 -13.71 -6.56 20.23
N GLN A 128 -12.88 -7.58 20.41
CA GLN A 128 -12.57 -8.14 21.71
C GLN A 128 -11.32 -7.46 22.29
N LEU A 129 -11.44 -7.04 23.53
CA LEU A 129 -10.35 -6.43 24.29
C LEU A 129 -9.62 -7.50 25.12
N PHE A 130 -8.32 -7.57 24.96
CA PHE A 130 -7.44 -8.39 25.79
C PHE A 130 -6.61 -7.47 26.69
N ASN A 131 -6.60 -7.77 27.98
CA ASN A 131 -5.72 -7.07 28.92
C ASN A 131 -4.54 -7.98 29.25
N ILE A 132 -3.38 -7.66 28.71
CA ILE A 132 -2.14 -8.42 28.93
C ILE A 132 -1.20 -7.55 29.74
N ALA A 133 -1.00 -7.88 31.03
CA ALA A 133 -0.11 -7.16 31.93
C ALA A 133 -0.41 -5.63 32.05
N GLY A 134 -1.70 -5.25 31.99
CA GLY A 134 -2.13 -3.86 32.08
C GLY A 134 -2.13 -3.10 30.74
N VAL A 135 -1.76 -3.73 29.64
CA VAL A 135 -1.87 -3.19 28.28
C VAL A 135 -3.14 -3.73 27.64
N THR A 136 -4.02 -2.85 27.22
CA THR A 136 -5.25 -3.21 26.51
C THR A 136 -4.98 -3.27 25.02
N VAL A 137 -5.15 -4.45 24.40
CA VAL A 137 -4.94 -4.66 22.97
C VAL A 137 -6.23 -5.24 22.38
N THR A 138 -6.66 -4.74 21.23
CA THR A 138 -7.82 -5.28 20.53
C THR A 138 -7.44 -6.48 19.67
N LEU A 139 -8.34 -7.43 19.53
CA LEU A 139 -8.16 -8.56 18.60
C LEU A 139 -7.98 -8.03 17.15
N SER A 140 -8.63 -6.93 16.84
CA SER A 140 -8.52 -6.26 15.55
C SER A 140 -7.10 -5.77 15.27
N GLU A 141 -6.39 -5.17 16.26
CA GLU A 141 -4.98 -4.75 16.11
C GLU A 141 -4.05 -5.93 15.91
N ILE A 142 -4.20 -6.99 16.72
CA ILE A 142 -3.38 -8.20 16.61
C ILE A 142 -3.63 -8.88 15.25
N GLY A 143 -4.89 -9.02 14.85
CA GLY A 143 -5.28 -9.64 13.60
C GLY A 143 -4.80 -8.86 12.39
N THR A 144 -4.91 -7.53 12.42
CA THR A 144 -4.40 -6.63 11.40
C THR A 144 -2.89 -6.77 11.23
N LEU A 145 -2.14 -6.71 12.34
CA LEU A 145 -0.69 -6.89 12.33
C LEU A 145 -0.29 -8.27 11.79
N ALA A 146 -0.93 -9.33 12.29
CA ALA A 146 -0.63 -10.70 11.89
C ALA A 146 -0.91 -10.93 10.40
N LEU A 147 -2.06 -10.47 9.90
CA LEU A 147 -2.44 -10.61 8.49
C LEU A 147 -1.56 -9.76 7.58
N ALA A 148 -1.29 -8.51 7.94
CA ALA A 148 -0.41 -7.65 7.16
C ALA A 148 1.02 -8.23 7.08
N LEU A 149 1.58 -8.66 8.21
CA LEU A 149 2.89 -9.30 8.25
C LEU A 149 2.93 -10.59 7.42
N ALA A 150 1.91 -11.43 7.55
CA ALA A 150 1.78 -12.66 6.76
C ALA A 150 1.76 -12.38 5.25
N LEU A 151 1.00 -11.36 4.80
CA LEU A 151 0.94 -10.95 3.39
C LEU A 151 2.27 -10.39 2.88
N VAL A 152 2.96 -9.57 3.68
CA VAL A 152 4.28 -9.05 3.33
C VAL A 152 5.29 -10.21 3.21
N LEU A 153 5.33 -11.11 4.19
CA LEU A 153 6.22 -12.27 4.17
C LEU A 153 5.88 -13.24 3.03
N ALA A 154 4.60 -13.49 2.76
CA ALA A 154 4.16 -14.31 1.65
C ALA A 154 4.59 -13.71 0.30
N THR A 155 4.44 -12.40 0.12
CA THR A 155 4.88 -11.69 -1.09
C THR A 155 6.40 -11.78 -1.25
N GLN A 156 7.17 -11.57 -0.18
CA GLN A 156 8.63 -11.72 -0.21
C GLN A 156 9.06 -13.16 -0.51
N ALA A 157 8.41 -14.14 0.11
CA ALA A 157 8.67 -15.56 -0.15
C ALA A 157 8.33 -15.93 -1.60
N PHE A 158 7.22 -15.43 -2.13
CA PHE A 158 6.85 -15.61 -3.54
C PHE A 158 7.94 -15.06 -4.47
N LEU A 159 8.36 -13.80 -4.25
CA LEU A 159 9.39 -13.16 -5.06
C LEU A 159 10.75 -13.89 -4.98
N ALA A 160 11.16 -14.37 -3.80
CA ALA A 160 12.45 -14.99 -3.59
C ALA A 160 12.51 -16.47 -4.01
N ARG A 161 11.41 -17.23 -3.82
CA ARG A 161 11.41 -18.68 -3.93
C ARG A 161 10.77 -19.23 -5.19
N THR A 162 9.88 -18.48 -5.87
CA THR A 162 9.21 -18.97 -7.08
C THR A 162 9.96 -18.57 -8.35
N VAL A 163 9.79 -19.36 -9.41
CA VAL A 163 10.37 -19.05 -10.73
C VAL A 163 9.79 -17.75 -11.27
N THR A 164 8.48 -17.55 -11.15
CA THR A 164 7.79 -16.32 -11.56
C THR A 164 8.29 -15.11 -10.78
N GLY A 165 8.43 -15.23 -9.46
CA GLY A 165 8.94 -14.15 -8.61
C GLY A 165 10.37 -13.75 -8.95
N ARG A 166 11.24 -14.75 -9.22
CA ARG A 166 12.62 -14.47 -9.69
C ARG A 166 12.64 -13.83 -11.07
N ALA A 167 11.76 -14.25 -11.99
CA ALA A 167 11.61 -13.61 -13.29
C ALA A 167 11.14 -12.15 -13.15
N MET A 168 10.20 -11.86 -12.23
CA MET A 168 9.79 -10.48 -11.91
C MET A 168 10.97 -9.65 -11.39
N GLN A 169 11.81 -10.21 -10.51
CA GLN A 169 13.00 -9.52 -10.00
C GLN A 169 14.06 -9.30 -11.09
N ALA A 170 14.22 -10.22 -12.03
CA ALA A 170 15.12 -10.05 -13.18
C ALA A 170 14.64 -8.89 -14.07
N VAL A 171 13.34 -8.81 -14.36
CA VAL A 171 12.73 -7.67 -15.08
C VAL A 171 12.95 -6.36 -14.32
N ALA A 172 12.81 -6.37 -12.99
CA ALA A 172 13.04 -5.21 -12.14
C ALA A 172 14.49 -4.70 -12.16
N GLN A 173 15.47 -5.59 -12.38
CA GLN A 173 16.88 -5.22 -12.49
C GLN A 173 17.22 -4.66 -13.87
N ASN A 174 16.80 -5.34 -14.94
CA ASN A 174 17.06 -4.90 -16.31
C ASN A 174 16.09 -5.57 -17.29
N ASN A 175 15.18 -4.78 -17.86
CA ASN A 175 14.17 -5.24 -18.82
C ASN A 175 14.78 -5.81 -20.12
N GLU A 176 15.86 -5.22 -20.62
CA GLU A 176 16.50 -5.64 -21.86
C GLU A 176 17.19 -7.00 -21.65
N SER A 177 17.99 -7.12 -20.60
CA SER A 177 18.66 -8.38 -20.26
C SER A 177 17.63 -9.51 -19.98
N ALA A 178 16.54 -9.20 -19.30
CA ALA A 178 15.46 -10.17 -19.06
C ALA A 178 14.82 -10.66 -20.35
N THR A 179 14.64 -9.77 -21.34
CA THR A 179 14.11 -10.14 -22.66
C THR A 179 15.06 -11.06 -23.42
N VAL A 180 16.38 -10.78 -23.39
CA VAL A 180 17.40 -11.64 -24.00
C VAL A 180 17.41 -13.05 -23.41
N LEU A 181 17.13 -13.16 -22.10
CA LEU A 181 16.99 -14.44 -21.38
C LEU A 181 15.65 -15.16 -21.64
N GLY A 182 14.80 -14.63 -22.54
CA GLY A 182 13.51 -15.23 -22.90
C GLY A 182 12.38 -14.97 -21.90
N ILE A 183 12.56 -14.04 -20.95
CA ILE A 183 11.50 -13.69 -19.99
C ILE A 183 10.48 -12.78 -20.68
N ASN A 184 9.19 -13.13 -20.56
CA ASN A 184 8.10 -12.30 -21.09
C ASN A 184 7.87 -11.09 -20.17
N VAL A 185 8.57 -10.00 -20.45
CA VAL A 185 8.54 -8.75 -19.66
C VAL A 185 7.12 -8.19 -19.47
N PRO A 186 6.26 -8.05 -20.52
CA PRO A 186 4.90 -7.56 -20.35
C PRO A 186 4.05 -8.38 -19.39
N ARG A 187 4.25 -9.73 -19.37
CA ARG A 187 3.55 -10.63 -18.46
C ARG A 187 4.04 -10.46 -17.00
N MET A 188 5.34 -10.28 -16.80
CA MET A 188 5.90 -10.06 -15.46
C MET A 188 5.43 -8.72 -14.87
N ILE A 189 5.41 -7.67 -15.67
CA ILE A 189 4.85 -6.38 -15.28
C ILE A 189 3.35 -6.54 -14.91
N PHE A 190 2.57 -7.28 -15.70
CA PHE A 190 1.17 -7.55 -15.36
C PHE A 190 1.01 -8.23 -13.99
N TYR A 191 1.83 -9.25 -13.70
CA TYR A 191 1.79 -9.92 -12.39
C TYR A 191 2.12 -8.96 -11.24
N THR A 192 3.03 -8.02 -11.46
CA THR A 192 3.34 -6.98 -10.47
C THR A 192 2.12 -6.09 -10.19
N PHE A 193 1.41 -5.66 -11.23
CA PHE A 193 0.17 -4.87 -11.08
C PHE A 193 -0.93 -5.68 -10.40
N ALA A 194 -1.07 -6.97 -10.73
CA ALA A 194 -2.05 -7.86 -10.09
C ALA A 194 -1.76 -8.06 -8.60
N ILE A 195 -0.50 -8.30 -8.23
CA ILE A 195 -0.09 -8.42 -6.83
C ILE A 195 -0.33 -7.11 -6.08
N ASN A 196 0.02 -5.97 -6.69
CA ASN A 196 -0.26 -4.67 -6.09
C ASN A 196 -1.76 -4.45 -5.85
N ALA A 197 -2.63 -4.81 -6.80
CA ALA A 197 -4.08 -4.73 -6.64
C ALA A 197 -4.59 -5.61 -5.48
N LEU A 198 -4.04 -6.81 -5.31
CA LEU A 198 -4.38 -7.71 -4.19
C LEU A 198 -3.90 -7.15 -2.84
N LEU A 199 -2.68 -6.61 -2.78
CA LEU A 199 -2.16 -5.96 -1.56
C LEU A 199 -2.98 -4.72 -1.19
N ALA A 200 -3.40 -3.94 -2.18
CA ALA A 200 -4.26 -2.78 -1.99
C ALA A 200 -5.66 -3.19 -1.47
N CYS A 201 -6.24 -4.28 -1.99
CA CYS A 201 -7.49 -4.86 -1.45
C CYS A 201 -7.34 -5.29 0.01
N ALA A 202 -6.23 -5.96 0.34
CA ALA A 202 -5.97 -6.37 1.72
C ALA A 202 -5.77 -5.16 2.63
N ALA A 203 -5.04 -4.13 2.20
CA ALA A 203 -4.90 -2.88 2.93
C ALA A 203 -6.27 -2.19 3.13
N ALA A 204 -7.14 -2.18 2.12
CA ALA A 204 -8.50 -1.66 2.21
C ALA A 204 -9.33 -2.41 3.26
N LEU A 205 -9.31 -3.74 3.24
CA LEU A 205 -10.03 -4.59 4.22
C LEU A 205 -9.60 -4.29 5.66
N LEU A 206 -8.30 -4.04 5.88
CA LEU A 206 -7.74 -3.81 7.21
C LEU A 206 -7.89 -2.36 7.70
N VAL A 207 -7.84 -1.38 6.79
CA VAL A 207 -7.87 0.04 7.17
C VAL A 207 -9.29 0.58 7.33
N THR A 208 -10.21 0.11 6.49
CA THR A 208 -11.56 0.69 6.40
C THR A 208 -12.37 0.57 7.71
N PRO A 209 -12.30 -0.53 8.49
CA PRO A 209 -13.00 -0.61 9.78
C PRO A 209 -12.57 0.48 10.77
N THR A 210 -11.28 0.85 10.77
CA THR A 210 -10.71 1.84 11.71
C THR A 210 -10.94 3.28 11.25
N TYR A 211 -10.80 3.55 9.94
CA TYR A 211 -10.83 4.92 9.39
C TYR A 211 -12.12 5.26 8.65
N LEU A 212 -13.06 4.31 8.54
CA LEU A 212 -14.26 4.37 7.72
C LEU A 212 -13.94 4.47 6.21
N ALA A 213 -14.89 4.07 5.37
CA ALA A 213 -14.75 4.28 3.93
C ALA A 213 -15.14 5.71 3.59
N LYS A 214 -14.14 6.53 3.22
CA LYS A 214 -14.31 7.93 2.79
C LYS A 214 -13.73 8.10 1.39
N PHE A 215 -14.32 9.00 0.62
CA PHE A 215 -13.86 9.28 -0.75
C PHE A 215 -12.44 9.88 -0.80
N ASP A 216 -11.94 10.47 0.30
CA ASP A 216 -10.63 11.10 0.42
C ASP A 216 -9.59 10.24 1.18
N MET A 217 -9.99 9.05 1.68
CA MET A 217 -9.08 8.18 2.45
C MET A 217 -7.84 7.76 1.66
N GLY A 218 -7.96 7.67 0.33
CA GLY A 218 -6.87 7.29 -0.56
C GLY A 218 -5.71 8.28 -0.53
N GLU A 219 -5.97 9.58 -0.49
CA GLU A 219 -4.92 10.61 -0.49
C GLU A 219 -4.00 10.51 0.73
N SER A 220 -4.59 10.44 1.93
CA SER A 220 -3.82 10.31 3.18
C SER A 220 -3.03 9.00 3.22
N LEU A 221 -3.67 7.87 2.86
CA LEU A 221 -3.01 6.56 2.82
C LEU A 221 -1.92 6.48 1.76
N GLY A 222 -2.19 7.02 0.57
CA GLY A 222 -1.22 7.05 -0.52
C GLY A 222 0.04 7.82 -0.17
N ASN A 223 -0.11 8.99 0.45
CA ASN A 223 1.02 9.81 0.91
C ASN A 223 1.85 9.06 1.97
N LYS A 224 1.21 8.45 2.97
CA LYS A 224 1.88 7.68 4.02
C LYS A 224 2.59 6.44 3.47
N ALA A 225 1.95 5.73 2.54
CA ALA A 225 2.57 4.61 1.86
C ALA A 225 3.79 5.03 1.01
N PHE A 226 3.72 6.18 0.34
CA PHE A 226 4.82 6.75 -0.40
C PHE A 226 5.99 7.14 0.52
N PHE A 227 5.70 7.83 1.63
CA PHE A 227 6.71 8.14 2.64
C PHE A 227 7.34 6.87 3.21
N ALA A 228 6.54 5.87 3.56
CA ALA A 228 7.01 4.59 4.04
C ALA A 228 7.93 3.87 3.03
N ALA A 229 7.56 3.87 1.75
CA ALA A 229 8.37 3.27 0.69
C ALA A 229 9.74 3.96 0.56
N ILE A 230 9.79 5.28 0.63
CA ILE A 230 11.04 6.05 0.53
C ILE A 230 11.87 5.92 1.80
N ILE A 231 11.27 6.06 2.98
CA ILE A 231 11.94 5.87 4.27
C ILE A 231 12.58 4.49 4.34
N GLY A 232 11.84 3.48 3.91
CA GLY A 232 12.33 2.10 3.86
C GLY A 232 13.45 1.87 2.85
N GLY A 233 13.42 2.59 1.75
CA GLY A 233 14.28 2.44 0.58
C GLY A 233 13.49 1.88 -0.60
N PHE A 234 13.22 2.73 -1.57
CA PHE A 234 12.27 2.51 -2.68
C PHE A 234 12.56 1.28 -3.55
N ASN A 235 13.77 0.73 -3.46
CA ASN A 235 14.19 -0.47 -4.20
C ASN A 235 14.21 -1.74 -3.33
N ASN A 236 13.72 -1.67 -2.09
CA ASN A 236 13.78 -2.78 -1.14
C ASN A 236 12.42 -3.09 -0.53
N SER A 237 11.83 -4.21 -0.93
CA SER A 237 10.53 -4.68 -0.40
C SER A 237 10.52 -4.91 1.13
N ARG A 238 11.68 -5.24 1.74
CA ARG A 238 11.83 -5.34 3.20
C ARG A 238 11.86 -3.95 3.85
N GLY A 239 12.41 -2.98 3.12
CA GLY A 239 12.42 -1.58 3.52
C GLY A 239 11.01 -1.02 3.66
N ALA A 240 10.11 -1.34 2.75
CA ALA A 240 8.72 -0.90 2.79
C ALA A 240 8.02 -1.28 4.11
N LEU A 241 8.31 -2.49 4.66
CA LEU A 241 7.78 -2.91 5.96
C LEU A 241 8.31 -2.02 7.10
N LEU A 242 9.62 -1.84 7.15
CA LEU A 242 10.24 -0.99 8.19
C LEU A 242 9.78 0.46 8.09
N GLY A 243 9.73 1.01 6.88
CA GLY A 243 9.24 2.37 6.64
C GLY A 243 7.79 2.55 7.09
N GLY A 244 6.92 1.58 6.77
CA GLY A 244 5.53 1.59 7.21
C GLY A 244 5.40 1.59 8.74
N VAL A 245 6.12 0.69 9.42
CA VAL A 245 6.12 0.61 10.88
C VAL A 245 6.64 1.90 11.51
N ILE A 246 7.73 2.48 11.00
CA ILE A 246 8.27 3.74 11.50
C ILE A 246 7.24 4.86 11.37
N VAL A 247 6.64 5.03 10.19
CA VAL A 247 5.61 6.05 9.97
C VAL A 247 4.43 5.86 10.93
N GLY A 248 3.88 4.63 11.03
CA GLY A 248 2.73 4.35 11.88
C GLY A 248 3.01 4.55 13.37
N VAL A 249 4.17 4.12 13.86
CA VAL A 249 4.57 4.33 15.26
C VAL A 249 4.76 5.82 15.57
N CYS A 250 5.50 6.53 14.73
CA CYS A 250 5.75 7.96 14.94
C CYS A 250 4.47 8.79 14.85
N GLU A 251 3.57 8.43 13.94
CA GLU A 251 2.26 9.05 13.79
C GLU A 251 1.39 8.87 15.05
N ASN A 252 1.33 7.66 15.61
CA ASN A 252 0.56 7.39 16.82
C ASN A 252 1.15 8.08 18.06
N LEU A 253 2.47 8.06 18.19
CA LEU A 253 3.15 8.79 19.27
C LEU A 253 2.92 10.30 19.15
N ALA A 254 2.99 10.84 17.93
CA ALA A 254 2.73 12.26 17.70
C ALA A 254 1.29 12.66 18.04
N ALA A 255 0.32 11.82 17.66
CA ALA A 255 -1.09 12.08 17.97
C ALA A 255 -1.36 12.07 19.47
N ALA A 256 -0.69 11.20 20.22
CA ALA A 256 -0.88 11.06 21.67
C ALA A 256 -0.15 12.13 22.49
N TYR A 257 1.10 12.46 22.12
CA TYR A 257 1.95 13.35 22.93
C TYR A 257 1.92 14.81 22.48
N PHE A 258 1.57 15.10 21.22
CA PHE A 258 1.46 16.46 20.72
C PHE A 258 0.00 16.82 20.42
N SER A 259 -0.53 16.38 19.27
CA SER A 259 -1.93 16.59 18.89
C SER A 259 -2.26 15.73 17.66
N PRO A 260 -3.49 15.22 17.55
CA PRO A 260 -3.96 14.53 16.36
C PRO A 260 -3.84 15.34 15.06
N ALA A 261 -3.88 16.68 15.15
CA ALA A 261 -3.74 17.59 14.00
C ALA A 261 -2.35 17.54 13.36
N TYR A 262 -1.31 17.16 14.11
CA TYR A 262 0.08 17.09 13.60
C TYR A 262 0.45 15.70 13.05
N LYS A 263 -0.47 14.78 13.04
CA LYS A 263 -0.28 13.39 12.62
C LYS A 263 0.40 13.27 11.25
N ASP A 264 -0.16 13.94 10.25
CA ASP A 264 0.37 13.92 8.89
C ASP A 264 1.67 14.75 8.74
N ALA A 265 1.80 15.84 9.50
CA ALA A 265 2.99 16.67 9.50
C ALA A 265 4.23 15.92 10.02
N VAL A 266 4.08 15.10 11.08
CA VAL A 266 5.18 14.31 11.63
C VAL A 266 5.67 13.26 10.63
N ALA A 267 4.77 12.59 9.93
CA ALA A 267 5.14 11.65 8.86
C ALA A 267 5.95 12.35 7.75
N LEU A 268 5.53 13.56 7.35
CA LEU A 268 6.22 14.37 6.36
C LEU A 268 7.61 14.83 6.84
N VAL A 269 7.72 15.26 8.10
CA VAL A 269 9.00 15.69 8.70
C VAL A 269 10.00 14.53 8.71
N ILE A 270 9.58 13.33 9.15
CA ILE A 270 10.45 12.14 9.16
C ILE A 270 10.89 11.80 7.74
N PHE A 271 9.97 11.83 6.78
CA PHE A 271 10.28 11.64 5.37
C PHE A 271 11.35 12.64 4.87
N MET A 272 11.20 13.94 5.16
CA MET A 272 12.17 14.96 4.79
C MET A 272 13.54 14.73 5.44
N LEU A 273 13.56 14.38 6.73
CA LEU A 273 14.80 14.09 7.45
C LEU A 273 15.52 12.87 6.83
N VAL A 274 14.78 11.81 6.51
CA VAL A 274 15.39 10.63 5.89
C VAL A 274 15.97 10.96 4.51
N ILE A 275 15.26 11.71 3.66
CA ILE A 275 15.80 12.11 2.35
C ILE A 275 17.04 12.98 2.50
N LEU A 276 17.06 13.89 3.47
CA LEU A 276 18.17 14.81 3.69
C LEU A 276 19.44 14.06 4.15
N PHE A 277 19.32 13.14 5.11
CA PHE A 277 20.47 12.44 5.70
C PHE A 277 20.80 11.11 5.01
N LYS A 278 19.81 10.41 4.46
CA LYS A 278 19.95 9.09 3.82
C LYS A 278 19.05 8.95 2.60
N PRO A 279 19.36 9.62 1.48
CA PRO A 279 18.48 9.69 0.30
C PRO A 279 18.15 8.32 -0.33
N GLN A 280 18.89 7.27 0.03
CA GLN A 280 18.63 5.90 -0.43
C GLN A 280 17.54 5.20 0.42
N GLY A 281 17.10 5.82 1.51
CA GLY A 281 16.28 5.18 2.54
C GLY A 281 17.10 4.29 3.50
N LEU A 282 16.43 3.75 4.51
CA LEU A 282 17.09 3.02 5.60
C LEU A 282 17.76 1.72 5.13
N LEU A 283 17.10 0.97 4.24
CA LEU A 283 17.60 -0.29 3.67
C LEU A 283 17.89 -0.20 2.17
N GLY A 284 17.94 1.00 1.60
CA GLY A 284 18.27 1.21 0.20
C GLY A 284 19.74 0.91 -0.09
N THR A 285 20.02 0.31 -1.23
CA THR A 285 21.38 0.10 -1.75
C THR A 285 21.85 1.34 -2.51
N LYS A 286 23.12 1.70 -2.35
CA LYS A 286 23.76 2.74 -3.18
C LYS A 286 23.71 2.31 -4.64
N VAL A 287 23.05 3.10 -5.48
CA VAL A 287 23.18 2.95 -6.93
C VAL A 287 24.54 3.52 -7.29
N GLU A 288 25.51 2.64 -7.52
CA GLU A 288 26.77 3.07 -8.16
C GLU A 288 26.43 3.56 -9.55
N ARG A 289 26.58 4.86 -9.78
CA ARG A 289 26.59 5.41 -11.12
C ARG A 289 27.79 4.77 -11.85
N LYS A 290 27.51 3.80 -12.71
CA LYS A 290 28.48 3.43 -13.73
C LYS A 290 28.61 4.64 -14.66
N VAL A 291 29.73 5.33 -14.53
CA VAL A 291 30.20 6.38 -15.46
C VAL A 291 30.53 5.70 -16.76
#